data_b40619bbb3ae031dc8e3ca1272eeea43
#
_entry.id   b40619bbb3ae031dc8e3ca1272eeea43
#
_cell.length_a   1.000
_cell.length_b   1.000
_cell.length_c   1.000
_cell.angle_alpha   90.00
_cell.angle_beta   90.00
_cell.angle_gamma   90.00
#
_symmetry.space_group_name_H-M   'P 1'
#
loop_
_entity.id
_entity.type
_entity.pdbx_description
1 polymer ?
#
loop_
_entity_poly.entity_id
_entity_poly.type
_entity_poly.pdbx_seq_one_letter_code
_entity_poly.pdbx_strand_id
1 'polypeptide(L)'
;MSILEQRGLPFEVVTLGPENNDWQQSLIRKHGIALWIDDRLDTVLDHANKVKSCGIPLVTFDDRGSGATLADLNVAALSFDATELLHGRRVLRGARYLVLNPEIEAYKRIRTNQKSIVVSMGGSDTYGVSIKVMKLLRSAGRDATVIIGPAFQHVKELEEVMDDGFIIKRAVPSLMEEFSNHDLAITGGGMTPFEANAAGLPCVVIANEDFEIQVGMGIAKLGGAVFAGHHGAIEVPLLSEILPIEAMSRAALQQIDLNGAARVVDEIEALI
;
A
#
# COMPACT_ATOMS: atom_id res chain seq x y z
N MET A 1 -3.66 -18.63 13.36
CA MET A 1 -2.76 -17.83 14.23
C MET A 1 -2.52 -16.51 13.51
N SER A 2 -2.77 -15.36 14.15
CA SER A 2 -2.53 -14.04 13.55
C SER A 2 -1.02 -13.76 13.43
N ILE A 3 -0.63 -12.82 12.56
CA ILE A 3 0.78 -12.37 12.45
C ILE A 3 1.26 -11.78 13.78
N LEU A 4 0.38 -11.12 14.54
CA LEU A 4 0.71 -10.56 15.85
C LEU A 4 1.07 -11.66 16.86
N GLU A 5 0.29 -12.78 16.88
CA GLU A 5 0.59 -13.95 17.72
C GLU A 5 1.93 -14.57 17.36
N GLN A 6 2.18 -14.76 16.05
CA GLN A 6 3.45 -15.33 15.57
C GLN A 6 4.67 -14.49 15.97
N ARG A 7 4.51 -13.17 16.06
CA ARG A 7 5.58 -12.23 16.46
C ARG A 7 5.61 -11.95 17.97
N GLY A 8 4.74 -12.59 18.76
CA GLY A 8 4.67 -12.36 20.20
C GLY A 8 4.23 -10.95 20.59
N LEU A 9 3.54 -10.24 19.68
CA LEU A 9 3.04 -8.89 19.93
C LEU A 9 1.69 -8.96 20.66
N PRO A 10 1.50 -8.18 21.74
CA PRO A 10 0.21 -8.13 22.42
C PRO A 10 -0.84 -7.51 21.52
N PHE A 11 -2.04 -8.08 21.53
CA PHE A 11 -3.19 -7.51 20.81
C PHE A 11 -4.47 -7.78 21.57
N GLU A 12 -5.47 -6.97 21.32
CA GLU A 12 -6.82 -7.13 21.87
C GLU A 12 -7.85 -6.89 20.75
N VAL A 13 -8.81 -7.80 20.63
CA VAL A 13 -9.91 -7.67 19.67
C VAL A 13 -11.08 -6.99 20.35
N VAL A 14 -11.53 -5.87 19.83
CA VAL A 14 -12.67 -5.13 20.36
C VAL A 14 -13.88 -5.33 19.45
N THR A 15 -14.97 -5.82 20.03
CA THR A 15 -16.27 -5.87 19.34
C THR A 15 -16.91 -4.49 19.42
N LEU A 16 -17.15 -3.88 18.26
CA LEU A 16 -17.81 -2.58 18.18
C LEU A 16 -19.32 -2.76 18.34
N GLY A 17 -19.92 -2.03 19.27
CA GLY A 17 -21.35 -2.06 19.56
C GLY A 17 -21.76 -0.94 20.53
N PRO A 18 -23.07 -0.71 20.72
CA PRO A 18 -23.56 0.35 21.59
C PRO A 18 -23.05 0.23 23.04
N GLU A 19 -22.87 -1.00 23.53
CA GLU A 19 -22.36 -1.29 24.87
C GLU A 19 -20.85 -1.01 25.03
N ASN A 20 -20.11 -0.87 23.93
CA ASN A 20 -18.67 -0.65 23.90
C ASN A 20 -18.31 0.73 23.36
N ASN A 21 -19.16 1.71 23.57
CA ASN A 21 -18.98 3.04 22.96
C ASN A 21 -17.67 3.74 23.40
N ASP A 22 -17.17 3.47 24.62
CA ASP A 22 -15.97 4.09 25.21
C ASP A 22 -14.77 3.15 25.27
N TRP A 23 -14.67 2.21 24.33
CA TRP A 23 -13.62 1.19 24.31
C TRP A 23 -12.20 1.77 24.24
N GLN A 24 -12.01 2.89 23.52
CA GLN A 24 -10.71 3.57 23.42
C GLN A 24 -10.22 4.02 24.80
N GLN A 25 -11.07 4.72 25.54
CA GLN A 25 -10.75 5.23 26.88
C GLN A 25 -10.50 4.09 27.87
N SER A 26 -11.25 2.99 27.70
CA SER A 26 -11.08 1.78 28.52
C SER A 26 -9.74 1.12 28.28
N LEU A 27 -9.31 0.97 27.02
CA LEU A 27 -7.99 0.44 26.66
C LEU A 27 -6.87 1.35 27.15
N ILE A 28 -6.99 2.67 26.93
CA ILE A 28 -5.98 3.65 27.35
C ILE A 28 -5.74 3.52 28.87
N ARG A 29 -6.80 3.49 29.66
CA ARG A 29 -6.69 3.34 31.14
C ARG A 29 -6.17 1.96 31.55
N LYS A 30 -6.69 0.89 30.94
CA LYS A 30 -6.33 -0.51 31.26
C LYS A 30 -4.83 -0.77 31.04
N HIS A 31 -4.27 -0.24 29.95
CA HIS A 31 -2.90 -0.53 29.55
C HIS A 31 -1.91 0.62 29.78
N GLY A 32 -2.35 1.75 30.34
CA GLY A 32 -1.50 2.91 30.57
C GLY A 32 -0.92 3.48 29.27
N ILE A 33 -1.74 3.53 28.21
CA ILE A 33 -1.29 3.97 26.88
C ILE A 33 -0.92 5.45 26.92
N ALA A 34 0.29 5.78 26.48
CA ALA A 34 0.82 7.15 26.46
C ALA A 34 0.71 7.82 25.08
N LEU A 35 0.45 7.05 24.01
CA LEU A 35 0.30 7.50 22.64
C LEU A 35 -0.69 6.59 21.93
N TRP A 36 -1.55 7.14 21.08
CA TRP A 36 -2.46 6.39 20.23
C TRP A 36 -2.08 6.56 18.75
N ILE A 37 -2.03 5.45 18.01
CA ILE A 37 -1.78 5.46 16.57
C ILE A 37 -2.99 4.83 15.86
N ASP A 38 -3.57 5.56 14.92
CA ASP A 38 -4.59 5.05 14.00
C ASP A 38 -4.00 4.86 12.60
N ASP A 39 -4.03 3.63 12.12
CA ASP A 39 -3.73 3.29 10.73
C ASP A 39 -5.06 3.09 9.99
N ARG A 40 -5.71 4.21 9.66
CA ARG A 40 -7.02 4.29 9.01
C ARG A 40 -7.06 5.44 8.03
N LEU A 41 -7.66 5.22 6.87
CA LEU A 41 -7.87 6.26 5.87
C LEU A 41 -8.98 7.26 6.23
N ASP A 42 -9.85 6.91 7.17
CA ASP A 42 -11.06 7.67 7.53
C ASP A 42 -11.38 7.55 9.03
N THR A 43 -10.58 8.23 9.86
CA THR A 43 -10.86 8.32 11.30
C THR A 43 -12.02 9.27 11.54
N VAL A 44 -13.07 8.79 12.20
CA VAL A 44 -14.23 9.62 12.55
C VAL A 44 -13.93 10.51 13.75
N LEU A 45 -14.54 11.71 13.77
CA LEU A 45 -14.31 12.72 14.79
C LEU A 45 -14.62 12.23 16.23
N ASP A 46 -15.68 11.43 16.41
CA ASP A 46 -16.04 10.87 17.72
C ASP A 46 -14.94 9.98 18.29
N HIS A 47 -14.34 9.11 17.46
CA HIS A 47 -13.20 8.28 17.86
C HIS A 47 -12.01 9.13 18.32
N ALA A 48 -11.63 10.10 17.49
CA ALA A 48 -10.52 11.00 17.82
C ALA A 48 -10.77 11.81 19.10
N ASN A 49 -11.99 12.31 19.32
CA ASN A 49 -12.38 13.01 20.54
C ASN A 49 -12.23 12.13 21.80
N LYS A 50 -12.62 10.85 21.70
CA LYS A 50 -12.49 9.91 22.84
C LYS A 50 -11.04 9.66 23.20
N VAL A 51 -10.16 9.49 22.21
CA VAL A 51 -8.71 9.37 22.44
C VAL A 51 -8.16 10.66 23.06
N LYS A 52 -8.44 11.81 22.45
CA LYS A 52 -7.94 13.12 22.92
C LYS A 52 -8.45 13.51 24.30
N SER A 53 -9.65 13.07 24.69
CA SER A 53 -10.18 13.30 26.05
C SER A 53 -9.36 12.62 27.15
N CYS A 54 -8.53 11.64 26.80
CA CYS A 54 -7.59 10.99 27.73
C CYS A 54 -6.28 11.77 27.91
N GLY A 55 -6.08 12.89 27.19
CA GLY A 55 -4.89 13.72 27.31
C GLY A 55 -3.63 13.18 26.65
N ILE A 56 -3.75 12.18 25.79
CA ILE A 56 -2.61 11.57 25.07
C ILE A 56 -2.51 12.08 23.63
N PRO A 57 -1.33 12.05 23.00
CA PRO A 57 -1.16 12.33 21.60
C PRO A 57 -1.89 11.31 20.69
N LEU A 58 -2.40 11.81 19.56
CA LEU A 58 -3.00 11.02 18.48
C LEU A 58 -2.15 11.17 17.22
N VAL A 59 -1.71 10.05 16.66
CA VAL A 59 -1.02 9.95 15.36
C VAL A 59 -1.92 9.21 14.39
N THR A 60 -2.03 9.68 13.15
CA THR A 60 -2.80 9.03 12.09
C THR A 60 -1.92 8.77 10.87
N PHE A 61 -2.26 7.74 10.08
CA PHE A 61 -1.55 7.41 8.84
C PHE A 61 -2.50 7.53 7.64
N ASP A 62 -2.08 8.30 6.63
CA ASP A 62 -2.81 8.57 5.38
C ASP A 62 -4.29 8.93 5.57
N ASP A 63 -4.61 9.53 6.71
CA ASP A 63 -5.97 9.77 7.18
C ASP A 63 -6.56 11.05 6.57
N ARG A 64 -7.74 10.89 5.97
CA ARG A 64 -8.54 11.95 5.35
C ARG A 64 -9.87 12.18 6.07
N GLY A 65 -10.10 11.43 7.15
CA GLY A 65 -11.31 11.49 7.95
C GLY A 65 -11.43 12.77 8.77
N SER A 66 -12.62 13.02 9.27
CA SER A 66 -12.92 14.19 10.12
C SER A 66 -12.13 14.18 11.44
N GLY A 67 -11.76 13.00 11.94
CA GLY A 67 -10.95 12.83 13.15
C GLY A 67 -9.50 13.28 12.99
N ALA A 68 -8.96 13.27 11.76
CA ALA A 68 -7.61 13.77 11.49
C ALA A 68 -7.41 15.23 11.91
N THR A 69 -8.48 16.03 12.01
CA THR A 69 -8.43 17.40 12.51
C THR A 69 -7.92 17.51 13.96
N LEU A 70 -8.04 16.44 14.73
CA LEU A 70 -7.58 16.35 16.12
C LEU A 70 -6.24 15.64 16.28
N ALA A 71 -5.68 15.09 15.17
CA ALA A 71 -4.39 14.45 15.21
C ALA A 71 -3.27 15.44 15.53
N ASP A 72 -2.37 15.06 16.43
CA ASP A 72 -1.14 15.82 16.70
C ASP A 72 -0.15 15.66 15.55
N LEU A 73 -0.19 14.47 14.89
CA LEU A 73 0.62 14.16 13.71
C LEU A 73 -0.22 13.32 12.75
N ASN A 74 -0.29 13.74 11.47
CA ASN A 74 -0.82 12.95 10.38
C ASN A 74 0.32 12.62 9.40
N VAL A 75 0.68 11.33 9.29
CA VAL A 75 1.71 10.83 8.38
C VAL A 75 1.06 10.47 7.05
N ALA A 76 1.05 11.38 6.11
CA ALA A 76 0.43 11.23 4.80
C ALA A 76 1.47 10.83 3.73
N ALA A 77 2.00 9.63 3.86
CA ALA A 77 3.06 9.12 3.00
C ALA A 77 2.63 8.93 1.54
N LEU A 78 1.34 8.64 1.32
CA LEU A 78 0.71 8.48 0.01
C LEU A 78 0.13 9.79 -0.57
N SER A 79 0.42 10.96 0.02
CA SER A 79 -0.01 12.25 -0.50
C SER A 79 1.05 12.85 -1.41
N PHE A 80 0.74 12.94 -2.71
CA PHE A 80 1.59 13.51 -3.77
C PHE A 80 1.02 14.79 -4.38
N ASP A 81 -0.22 15.13 -4.08
CA ASP A 81 -0.85 16.37 -4.50
C ASP A 81 -0.66 17.45 -3.42
N ALA A 82 0.12 18.48 -3.74
CA ALA A 82 0.35 19.60 -2.82
C ALA A 82 -0.93 20.40 -2.51
N THR A 83 -1.97 20.28 -3.34
CA THR A 83 -3.26 20.94 -3.15
C THR A 83 -4.24 20.14 -2.32
N GLU A 84 -3.93 18.86 -2.04
CA GLU A 84 -4.76 18.01 -1.19
C GLU A 84 -4.86 18.61 0.22
N LEU A 85 -6.09 18.83 0.67
CA LEU A 85 -6.36 19.33 2.01
C LEU A 85 -6.26 18.18 3.03
N LEU A 86 -5.15 18.13 3.73
CA LEU A 86 -4.94 17.19 4.83
C LEU A 86 -4.99 17.90 6.17
N HIS A 87 -5.55 17.23 7.16
CA HIS A 87 -5.75 17.74 8.49
C HIS A 87 -4.75 17.12 9.50
N GLY A 88 -4.50 17.82 10.59
CA GLY A 88 -3.60 17.48 11.67
C GLY A 88 -2.84 18.72 12.14
N ARG A 89 -2.43 18.74 13.41
CA ARG A 89 -1.57 19.82 13.93
C ARG A 89 -0.25 19.92 13.16
N ARG A 90 0.30 18.75 12.79
CA ARG A 90 1.44 18.59 11.90
C ARG A 90 1.13 17.51 10.87
N VAL A 91 1.50 17.75 9.61
CA VAL A 91 1.31 16.80 8.51
C VAL A 91 2.65 16.53 7.84
N LEU A 92 3.04 15.26 7.77
CA LEU A 92 4.22 14.78 7.05
C LEU A 92 3.76 14.21 5.71
N ARG A 93 4.29 14.71 4.59
CA ARG A 93 3.84 14.33 3.25
C ARG A 93 4.91 13.61 2.44
N GLY A 94 4.45 12.64 1.65
CA GLY A 94 5.17 12.04 0.53
C GLY A 94 6.08 10.88 0.89
N ALA A 95 6.65 10.27 -0.14
CA ALA A 95 7.31 8.97 -0.12
C ALA A 95 8.44 8.83 0.92
N ARG A 96 9.06 9.92 1.35
CA ARG A 96 10.12 9.86 2.38
C ARG A 96 9.65 9.35 3.74
N TYR A 97 8.33 9.34 3.98
CA TYR A 97 7.72 8.87 5.24
C TYR A 97 7.03 7.51 5.10
N LEU A 98 7.24 6.81 3.99
CA LEU A 98 6.73 5.45 3.81
C LEU A 98 7.33 4.51 4.84
N VAL A 99 6.46 3.81 5.57
CA VAL A 99 6.85 2.76 6.51
C VAL A 99 6.90 1.44 5.74
N LEU A 100 8.09 1.12 5.22
CA LEU A 100 8.32 -0.08 4.42
C LEU A 100 9.01 -1.17 5.23
N ASN A 101 8.77 -2.45 4.86
CA ASN A 101 9.43 -3.59 5.50
C ASN A 101 10.95 -3.55 5.22
N PRO A 102 11.82 -3.52 6.25
CA PRO A 102 13.27 -3.51 6.06
C PRO A 102 13.82 -4.76 5.37
N GLU A 103 13.07 -5.88 5.34
CA GLU A 103 13.45 -7.08 4.59
C GLU A 103 13.60 -6.83 3.08
N ILE A 104 12.98 -5.77 2.55
CA ILE A 104 13.13 -5.35 1.15
C ILE A 104 14.60 -5.14 0.76
N GLU A 105 15.46 -4.75 1.71
CA GLU A 105 16.91 -4.57 1.47
C GLU A 105 17.56 -5.80 0.86
N ALA A 106 17.15 -7.00 1.28
CA ALA A 106 17.68 -8.26 0.78
C ALA A 106 17.30 -8.56 -0.68
N TYR A 107 16.29 -7.88 -1.21
CA TYR A 107 15.74 -8.11 -2.55
C TYR A 107 16.10 -7.01 -3.56
N LYS A 108 16.86 -6.01 -3.15
CA LYS A 108 17.30 -4.91 -4.01
C LYS A 108 18.16 -5.41 -5.15
N ARG A 109 17.74 -5.14 -6.37
CA ARG A 109 18.54 -5.38 -7.57
C ARG A 109 18.09 -4.49 -8.72
N ILE A 110 18.99 -4.21 -9.66
CA ILE A 110 18.65 -3.56 -10.92
C ILE A 110 18.05 -4.61 -11.88
N ARG A 111 16.87 -4.30 -12.46
CA ARG A 111 16.26 -5.06 -13.57
C ARG A 111 16.68 -4.46 -14.89
N THR A 112 16.95 -5.29 -15.88
CA THR A 112 17.47 -4.85 -17.19
C THR A 112 16.61 -5.33 -18.36
N ASN A 113 15.61 -6.15 -18.11
CA ASN A 113 14.70 -6.71 -19.13
C ASN A 113 13.26 -6.79 -18.60
N GLN A 114 12.32 -7.17 -19.48
CA GLN A 114 10.88 -7.25 -19.20
C GLN A 114 10.34 -8.64 -19.54
N LYS A 115 11.07 -9.70 -19.20
CA LYS A 115 10.68 -11.06 -19.57
C LYS A 115 9.64 -11.65 -18.65
N SER A 116 9.77 -11.41 -17.35
CA SER A 116 8.88 -11.95 -16.33
C SER A 116 8.02 -10.85 -15.71
N ILE A 117 6.70 -11.08 -15.72
CA ILE A 117 5.71 -10.14 -15.18
C ILE A 117 5.05 -10.77 -13.97
N VAL A 118 4.86 -9.96 -12.90
CA VAL A 118 4.01 -10.31 -11.77
C VAL A 118 2.85 -9.34 -11.66
N VAL A 119 1.65 -9.87 -11.42
CA VAL A 119 0.43 -9.08 -11.19
C VAL A 119 0.02 -9.25 -9.73
N SER A 120 -0.22 -8.13 -9.02
CA SER A 120 -0.72 -8.14 -7.64
C SER A 120 -1.57 -6.91 -7.41
N MET A 121 -2.90 -7.08 -7.31
CA MET A 121 -3.87 -6.01 -7.13
C MET A 121 -4.28 -5.81 -5.66
N GLY A 122 -3.42 -6.26 -4.73
CA GLY A 122 -3.66 -6.14 -3.29
C GLY A 122 -4.50 -7.26 -2.70
N GLY A 123 -4.98 -7.07 -1.46
CA GLY A 123 -5.58 -8.12 -0.65
C GLY A 123 -6.96 -8.58 -1.12
N SER A 124 -7.79 -7.68 -1.63
CA SER A 124 -9.18 -7.96 -2.02
C SER A 124 -9.41 -7.99 -3.52
N ASP A 125 -8.68 -7.16 -4.28
CA ASP A 125 -8.96 -6.93 -5.72
C ASP A 125 -10.46 -6.76 -5.98
N THR A 126 -11.06 -5.82 -5.29
CA THR A 126 -12.53 -5.62 -5.20
C THR A 126 -13.22 -5.59 -6.55
N TYR A 127 -12.55 -5.06 -7.57
CA TYR A 127 -13.11 -4.86 -8.92
C TYR A 127 -12.65 -5.91 -9.93
N GLY A 128 -11.97 -6.99 -9.50
CA GLY A 128 -11.46 -8.03 -10.38
C GLY A 128 -10.45 -7.50 -11.41
N VAL A 129 -9.61 -6.55 -11.00
CA VAL A 129 -8.64 -5.90 -11.90
C VAL A 129 -7.59 -6.87 -12.38
N SER A 130 -7.19 -7.86 -11.55
CA SER A 130 -6.32 -8.96 -11.98
C SER A 130 -6.86 -9.66 -13.24
N ILE A 131 -8.17 -9.92 -13.30
CA ILE A 131 -8.80 -10.59 -14.44
C ILE A 131 -8.76 -9.69 -15.67
N LYS A 132 -9.01 -8.39 -15.53
CA LYS A 132 -8.90 -7.42 -16.64
C LYS A 132 -7.48 -7.39 -17.18
N VAL A 133 -6.49 -7.34 -16.29
CA VAL A 133 -5.05 -7.35 -16.65
C VAL A 133 -4.68 -8.65 -17.36
N MET A 134 -5.11 -9.82 -16.88
CA MET A 134 -4.86 -11.11 -17.53
C MET A 134 -5.40 -11.13 -18.96
N LYS A 135 -6.63 -10.63 -19.19
CA LYS A 135 -7.22 -10.53 -20.54
C LYS A 135 -6.39 -9.63 -21.46
N LEU A 136 -5.90 -8.50 -20.94
CA LEU A 136 -5.06 -7.57 -21.70
C LEU A 136 -3.69 -8.17 -22.03
N LEU A 137 -3.02 -8.81 -21.04
CA LEU A 137 -1.73 -9.49 -21.24
C LEU A 137 -1.86 -10.63 -22.24
N ARG A 138 -2.92 -11.44 -22.16
CA ARG A 138 -3.20 -12.50 -23.16
C ARG A 138 -3.32 -11.91 -24.56
N SER A 139 -4.07 -10.82 -24.74
CA SER A 139 -4.22 -10.15 -26.03
C SER A 139 -2.89 -9.62 -26.57
N ALA A 140 -1.95 -9.31 -25.68
CA ALA A 140 -0.59 -8.89 -26.00
C ALA A 140 0.42 -10.06 -26.14
N GLY A 141 -0.04 -11.32 -25.98
CA GLY A 141 0.83 -12.51 -26.03
C GLY A 141 1.86 -12.54 -24.89
N ARG A 142 1.49 -12.06 -23.69
CA ARG A 142 2.38 -11.96 -22.54
C ARG A 142 1.92 -12.89 -21.41
N ASP A 143 2.86 -13.65 -20.90
CA ASP A 143 2.67 -14.52 -19.73
C ASP A 143 2.89 -13.73 -18.43
N ALA A 144 2.29 -14.19 -17.32
CA ALA A 144 2.48 -13.58 -16.02
C ALA A 144 2.26 -14.54 -14.84
N THR A 145 2.92 -14.25 -13.72
CA THR A 145 2.53 -14.78 -12.42
C THR A 145 1.48 -13.83 -11.81
N VAL A 146 0.35 -14.38 -11.39
CA VAL A 146 -0.75 -13.59 -10.79
C VAL A 146 -0.91 -13.98 -9.33
N ILE A 147 -0.70 -13.02 -8.43
CA ILE A 147 -0.81 -13.21 -6.99
C ILE A 147 -2.19 -12.77 -6.55
N ILE A 148 -2.97 -13.71 -6.05
CA ILE A 148 -4.33 -13.50 -5.57
C ILE A 148 -4.31 -13.31 -4.06
N GLY A 149 -4.84 -12.18 -3.62
CA GLY A 149 -4.94 -11.83 -2.20
C GLY A 149 -5.96 -12.67 -1.43
N PRO A 150 -5.88 -12.69 -0.09
CA PRO A 150 -6.70 -13.56 0.76
C PRO A 150 -8.21 -13.23 0.74
N ALA A 151 -8.57 -11.99 0.40
CA ALA A 151 -9.97 -11.55 0.36
C ALA A 151 -10.57 -11.49 -1.06
N PHE A 152 -9.89 -12.08 -2.05
CA PHE A 152 -10.32 -12.10 -3.44
C PHE A 152 -11.63 -12.91 -3.62
N GLN A 153 -12.63 -12.33 -4.31
CA GLN A 153 -13.96 -12.92 -4.45
C GLN A 153 -14.33 -13.36 -5.88
N HIS A 154 -13.55 -13.00 -6.90
CA HIS A 154 -13.85 -13.25 -8.33
C HIS A 154 -13.30 -14.60 -8.82
N VAL A 155 -13.50 -15.69 -8.04
CA VAL A 155 -12.88 -17.00 -8.32
C VAL A 155 -13.38 -17.60 -9.63
N LYS A 156 -14.69 -17.52 -9.92
CA LYS A 156 -15.28 -18.08 -11.14
C LYS A 156 -14.75 -17.39 -12.40
N GLU A 157 -14.73 -16.06 -12.38
CA GLU A 157 -14.23 -15.25 -13.48
C GLU A 157 -12.73 -15.46 -13.71
N LEU A 158 -11.98 -15.75 -12.63
CA LEU A 158 -10.56 -16.11 -12.73
C LEU A 158 -10.40 -17.46 -13.46
N GLU A 159 -11.19 -18.48 -13.09
CA GLU A 159 -11.16 -19.81 -13.72
C GLU A 159 -11.48 -19.75 -15.22
N GLU A 160 -12.36 -18.84 -15.66
CA GLU A 160 -12.70 -18.63 -17.07
C GLU A 160 -11.56 -18.02 -17.90
N VAL A 161 -10.65 -17.28 -17.26
CA VAL A 161 -9.54 -16.58 -17.95
C VAL A 161 -8.19 -17.26 -17.75
N MET A 162 -8.11 -18.31 -16.95
CA MET A 162 -6.88 -19.07 -16.79
C MET A 162 -6.53 -19.84 -18.05
N ASP A 163 -5.23 -19.85 -18.38
CA ASP A 163 -4.62 -20.70 -19.41
C ASP A 163 -3.15 -20.97 -19.04
N ASP A 164 -2.42 -21.66 -19.91
CA ASP A 164 -1.02 -22.08 -19.68
C ASP A 164 -0.04 -20.89 -19.57
N GLY A 165 -0.42 -19.67 -19.98
CA GLY A 165 0.39 -18.45 -19.87
C GLY A 165 0.34 -17.81 -18.48
N PHE A 166 -0.54 -18.27 -17.57
CA PHE A 166 -0.70 -17.66 -16.25
C PHE A 166 -0.42 -18.64 -15.10
N ILE A 167 0.54 -18.27 -14.24
CA ILE A 167 0.81 -18.99 -12.99
C ILE A 167 0.06 -18.30 -11.87
N ILE A 168 -0.99 -18.93 -11.32
CA ILE A 168 -1.77 -18.38 -10.22
C ILE A 168 -1.18 -18.80 -8.89
N LYS A 169 -0.85 -17.83 -8.04
CA LYS A 169 -0.38 -18.05 -6.66
C LYS A 169 -1.37 -17.43 -5.67
N ARG A 170 -1.74 -18.20 -4.66
CA ARG A 170 -2.63 -17.74 -3.59
C ARG A 170 -1.86 -17.69 -2.27
N ALA A 171 -2.08 -16.64 -1.49
CA ALA A 171 -1.53 -16.51 -0.14
C ALA A 171 -0.01 -16.79 -0.07
N VAL A 172 0.78 -16.08 -0.86
CA VAL A 172 2.26 -16.20 -0.84
C VAL A 172 2.81 -15.77 0.53
N PRO A 173 3.81 -16.49 1.08
CA PRO A 173 4.40 -16.17 2.38
C PRO A 173 5.07 -14.78 2.41
N SER A 174 5.72 -14.40 1.31
CA SER A 174 6.35 -13.09 1.14
C SER A 174 6.10 -12.57 -0.27
N LEU A 175 5.44 -11.41 -0.36
CA LEU A 175 5.25 -10.72 -1.62
C LEU A 175 6.59 -10.22 -2.19
N MET A 176 7.53 -9.84 -1.32
CA MET A 176 8.85 -9.35 -1.73
C MET A 176 9.72 -10.46 -2.31
N GLU A 177 9.65 -11.66 -1.76
CA GLU A 177 10.32 -12.83 -2.32
C GLU A 177 9.78 -13.14 -3.73
N GLU A 178 8.46 -13.11 -3.91
CA GLU A 178 7.86 -13.27 -5.25
C GLU A 178 8.30 -12.17 -6.20
N PHE A 179 8.27 -10.91 -5.78
CA PHE A 179 8.71 -9.78 -6.59
C PHE A 179 10.19 -9.87 -6.99
N SER A 180 11.01 -10.48 -6.15
CA SER A 180 12.43 -10.67 -6.46
C SER A 180 12.68 -11.53 -7.70
N ASN A 181 11.75 -12.40 -8.07
CA ASN A 181 11.84 -13.31 -9.21
C ASN A 181 11.37 -12.69 -10.53
N HIS A 182 10.91 -11.42 -10.50
CA HIS A 182 10.28 -10.79 -11.67
C HIS A 182 11.01 -9.51 -12.10
N ASP A 183 10.72 -9.10 -13.35
CA ASP A 183 11.34 -7.94 -14.00
C ASP A 183 10.41 -6.71 -14.03
N LEU A 184 9.10 -6.95 -14.00
CA LEU A 184 8.06 -5.92 -14.01
C LEU A 184 6.90 -6.35 -13.12
N ALA A 185 6.37 -5.43 -12.31
CA ALA A 185 5.15 -5.63 -11.56
C ALA A 185 3.98 -4.83 -12.16
N ILE A 186 2.78 -5.39 -12.14
CA ILE A 186 1.52 -4.69 -12.40
C ILE A 186 0.75 -4.70 -11.09
N THR A 187 0.48 -3.50 -10.53
CA THR A 187 -0.03 -3.38 -9.15
C THR A 187 -1.19 -2.39 -9.05
N GLY A 188 -1.94 -2.47 -7.95
CA GLY A 188 -2.81 -1.39 -7.51
C GLY A 188 -2.03 -0.15 -7.06
N GLY A 189 -2.73 0.95 -6.76
CA GLY A 189 -2.16 2.24 -6.38
C GLY A 189 -1.94 2.45 -4.87
N GLY A 190 -1.93 1.37 -4.06
CA GLY A 190 -1.64 1.43 -2.62
C GLY A 190 -0.14 1.43 -2.30
N MET A 191 0.24 0.70 -1.22
CA MET A 191 1.65 0.59 -0.79
C MET A 191 2.51 -0.29 -1.69
N THR A 192 1.91 -1.29 -2.34
CA THR A 192 2.62 -2.33 -3.11
C THR A 192 3.60 -1.79 -4.16
N PRO A 193 3.26 -0.77 -4.99
CA PRO A 193 4.21 -0.24 -5.97
C PRO A 193 5.43 0.43 -5.32
N PHE A 194 5.30 0.98 -4.11
CA PHE A 194 6.44 1.55 -3.39
C PHE A 194 7.35 0.46 -2.83
N GLU A 195 6.79 -0.63 -2.31
CA GLU A 195 7.56 -1.80 -1.88
C GLU A 195 8.34 -2.40 -3.05
N ALA A 196 7.68 -2.57 -4.21
CA ALA A 196 8.31 -3.04 -5.42
C ALA A 196 9.44 -2.11 -5.89
N ASN A 197 9.20 -0.80 -5.94
CA ASN A 197 10.20 0.21 -6.31
C ASN A 197 11.36 0.25 -5.32
N ALA A 198 11.12 0.12 -4.02
CA ALA A 198 12.19 0.04 -3.01
C ALA A 198 13.12 -1.16 -3.25
N ALA A 199 12.63 -2.26 -3.83
CA ALA A 199 13.42 -3.40 -4.28
C ALA A 199 14.00 -3.21 -5.69
N GLY A 200 13.78 -2.07 -6.35
CA GLY A 200 14.18 -1.78 -7.73
C GLY A 200 13.35 -2.51 -8.79
N LEU A 201 12.16 -2.99 -8.47
CA LEU A 201 11.23 -3.59 -9.43
C LEU A 201 10.35 -2.50 -10.04
N PRO A 202 10.45 -2.23 -11.36
CA PRO A 202 9.59 -1.29 -12.05
C PRO A 202 8.12 -1.71 -12.00
N CYS A 203 7.21 -0.72 -12.03
CA CYS A 203 5.79 -0.98 -11.92
C CYS A 203 4.97 -0.36 -13.05
N VAL A 204 3.89 -1.05 -13.44
CA VAL A 204 2.71 -0.47 -14.06
C VAL A 204 1.63 -0.38 -12.99
N VAL A 205 1.16 0.82 -12.68
CA VAL A 205 0.20 1.06 -11.61
C VAL A 205 -1.18 1.32 -12.20
N ILE A 206 -2.18 0.60 -11.69
CA ILE A 206 -3.59 0.75 -12.04
C ILE A 206 -4.35 1.11 -10.76
N ALA A 207 -5.00 2.27 -10.74
CA ALA A 207 -5.79 2.68 -9.58
C ALA A 207 -7.06 1.83 -9.45
N ASN A 208 -7.30 1.27 -8.27
CA ASN A 208 -8.54 0.59 -7.92
C ASN A 208 -9.59 1.58 -7.39
N GLU A 209 -9.15 2.57 -6.62
CA GLU A 209 -9.98 3.59 -6.00
C GLU A 209 -9.60 4.98 -6.51
N ASP A 210 -10.51 5.94 -6.45
CA ASP A 210 -10.28 7.30 -6.96
C ASP A 210 -9.06 7.99 -6.30
N PHE A 211 -8.85 7.79 -5.00
CA PHE A 211 -7.70 8.37 -4.31
C PHE A 211 -6.36 7.79 -4.79
N GLU A 212 -6.35 6.56 -5.29
CA GLU A 212 -5.15 5.91 -5.83
C GLU A 212 -4.69 6.52 -7.16
N ILE A 213 -5.54 7.30 -7.85
CA ILE A 213 -5.15 8.01 -9.08
C ILE A 213 -3.99 8.96 -8.80
N GLN A 214 -4.09 9.78 -7.76
CA GLN A 214 -3.05 10.73 -7.39
C GLN A 214 -1.78 10.00 -6.89
N VAL A 215 -1.94 8.88 -6.21
CA VAL A 215 -0.82 8.03 -5.78
C VAL A 215 -0.09 7.45 -7.00
N GLY A 216 -0.82 6.87 -7.95
CA GLY A 216 -0.27 6.31 -9.20
C GLY A 216 0.45 7.37 -10.05
N MET A 217 -0.13 8.56 -10.19
CA MET A 217 0.51 9.70 -10.86
C MET A 217 1.75 10.17 -10.09
N GLY A 218 1.70 10.14 -8.77
CA GLY A 218 2.81 10.54 -7.90
C GLY A 218 4.02 9.63 -8.04
N ILE A 219 3.83 8.31 -7.93
CA ILE A 219 4.92 7.34 -8.06
C ILE A 219 5.48 7.33 -9.48
N ALA A 220 4.66 7.54 -10.51
CA ALA A 220 5.12 7.64 -11.90
C ALA A 220 6.09 8.82 -12.09
N LYS A 221 5.86 9.96 -11.43
CA LYS A 221 6.78 11.11 -11.44
C LYS A 221 8.15 10.81 -10.82
N LEU A 222 8.24 9.81 -9.94
CA LEU A 222 9.52 9.36 -9.36
C LEU A 222 10.35 8.50 -10.35
N GLY A 223 9.77 8.11 -11.49
CA GLY A 223 10.46 7.44 -12.58
C GLY A 223 10.58 5.91 -12.46
N GLY A 224 10.19 5.31 -11.33
CA GLY A 224 10.21 3.85 -11.13
C GLY A 224 8.92 3.14 -11.58
N ALA A 225 7.91 3.91 -11.98
CA ALA A 225 6.63 3.37 -12.40
C ALA A 225 6.06 4.13 -13.59
N VAL A 226 5.06 3.54 -14.25
CA VAL A 226 4.12 4.21 -15.17
C VAL A 226 2.71 4.04 -14.63
N PHE A 227 1.88 5.06 -14.79
CA PHE A 227 0.48 5.03 -14.35
C PHE A 227 -0.41 4.71 -15.54
N ALA A 228 -1.11 3.57 -15.49
CA ALA A 228 -1.97 3.06 -16.57
C ALA A 228 -3.45 3.43 -16.40
N GLY A 229 -3.75 4.39 -15.52
CA GLY A 229 -5.11 4.89 -15.33
C GLY A 229 -5.88 4.16 -14.22
N HIS A 230 -7.17 4.51 -14.11
CA HIS A 230 -8.12 3.86 -13.21
C HIS A 230 -8.63 2.54 -13.82
N HIS A 231 -8.99 1.56 -12.99
CA HIS A 231 -9.45 0.23 -13.42
C HIS A 231 -10.64 0.26 -14.39
N GLY A 232 -11.40 1.34 -14.42
CA GLY A 232 -12.49 1.58 -15.37
C GLY A 232 -12.05 2.05 -16.76
N ALA A 233 -10.81 2.53 -16.90
CA ALA A 233 -10.25 3.10 -18.14
C ALA A 233 -8.72 2.87 -18.20
N ILE A 234 -8.31 1.60 -18.33
CA ILE A 234 -6.89 1.21 -18.36
C ILE A 234 -6.28 1.57 -19.70
N GLU A 235 -5.12 2.24 -19.68
CA GLU A 235 -4.31 2.52 -20.87
C GLU A 235 -3.61 1.25 -21.36
N VAL A 236 -4.26 0.51 -22.25
CA VAL A 236 -3.82 -0.79 -22.78
C VAL A 236 -2.40 -0.79 -23.35
N PRO A 237 -1.93 0.24 -24.09
CA PRO A 237 -0.59 0.26 -24.63
C PRO A 237 0.51 0.05 -23.58
N LEU A 238 0.35 0.60 -22.36
CA LEU A 238 1.33 0.48 -21.28
C LEU A 238 1.55 -0.96 -20.79
N LEU A 239 0.60 -1.87 -21.06
CA LEU A 239 0.73 -3.30 -20.72
C LEU A 239 1.41 -4.13 -21.81
N SER A 240 1.45 -3.63 -23.05
CA SER A 240 1.99 -4.31 -24.23
C SER A 240 3.33 -3.74 -24.70
N GLU A 241 3.64 -2.50 -24.38
CA GLU A 241 4.87 -1.82 -24.80
C GLU A 241 6.13 -2.32 -24.08
N ILE A 242 7.28 -2.11 -24.72
CA ILE A 242 8.58 -2.32 -24.08
C ILE A 242 8.93 -1.07 -23.30
N LEU A 243 8.94 -1.19 -21.99
CA LEU A 243 9.30 -0.11 -21.06
C LEU A 243 10.82 -0.01 -20.88
N PRO A 244 11.37 1.16 -20.55
CA PRO A 244 12.79 1.37 -20.27
C PRO A 244 13.16 0.81 -18.87
N ILE A 245 13.08 -0.51 -18.71
CA ILE A 245 13.14 -1.23 -17.42
C ILE A 245 14.38 -0.85 -16.61
N GLU A 246 15.57 -0.79 -17.20
CA GLU A 246 16.78 -0.47 -16.45
C GLU A 246 16.76 0.96 -15.90
N ALA A 247 16.32 1.92 -16.72
CA ALA A 247 16.20 3.31 -16.26
C ALA A 247 15.17 3.44 -15.15
N MET A 248 14.02 2.79 -15.28
CA MET A 248 12.96 2.76 -14.26
C MET A 248 13.46 2.09 -12.96
N SER A 249 14.17 0.96 -13.06
CA SER A 249 14.72 0.26 -11.90
C SER A 249 15.75 1.11 -11.14
N ARG A 250 16.63 1.81 -11.85
CA ARG A 250 17.59 2.73 -11.25
C ARG A 250 16.90 3.91 -10.58
N ALA A 251 15.90 4.52 -11.22
CA ALA A 251 15.11 5.60 -10.64
C ALA A 251 14.39 5.14 -9.37
N ALA A 252 13.77 3.96 -9.40
CA ALA A 252 13.08 3.36 -8.26
C ALA A 252 13.99 3.26 -7.01
N LEU A 253 15.19 2.67 -7.18
CA LEU A 253 16.17 2.52 -6.11
C LEU A 253 16.72 3.85 -5.57
N GLN A 254 16.73 4.90 -6.39
CA GLN A 254 17.19 6.23 -5.98
C GLN A 254 16.13 7.02 -5.22
N GLN A 255 14.85 6.84 -5.56
CA GLN A 255 13.77 7.68 -5.06
C GLN A 255 13.06 7.11 -3.83
N ILE A 256 13.10 5.78 -3.64
CA ILE A 256 12.43 5.11 -2.52
C ILE A 256 13.46 4.47 -1.62
N ASP A 257 13.63 5.02 -0.42
CA ASP A 257 14.51 4.47 0.62
C ASP A 257 13.71 3.72 1.71
N LEU A 258 14.42 3.01 2.58
CA LEU A 258 13.82 2.24 3.69
C LEU A 258 13.89 2.97 5.04
N ASN A 259 14.25 4.26 5.06
CA ASN A 259 14.42 5.02 6.31
C ASN A 259 13.17 5.77 6.73
N GLY A 260 12.05 5.59 6.03
CA GLY A 260 10.79 6.28 6.34
C GLY A 260 10.28 5.98 7.74
N ALA A 261 10.36 4.70 8.17
CA ALA A 261 9.97 4.29 9.52
C ALA A 261 10.76 5.03 10.61
N ALA A 262 12.10 5.13 10.46
CA ALA A 262 12.95 5.85 11.41
C ALA A 262 12.56 7.33 11.50
N ARG A 263 12.35 7.99 10.34
CA ARG A 263 11.90 9.39 10.30
C ARG A 263 10.56 9.61 10.97
N VAL A 264 9.63 8.66 10.80
CA VAL A 264 8.31 8.72 11.46
C VAL A 264 8.45 8.53 12.97
N VAL A 265 9.31 7.60 13.42
CA VAL A 265 9.57 7.38 14.85
C VAL A 265 10.16 8.63 15.50
N ASP A 266 11.18 9.27 14.88
CA ASP A 266 11.77 10.53 15.39
C ASP A 266 10.69 11.61 15.61
N GLU A 267 9.72 11.71 14.69
CA GLU A 267 8.63 12.69 14.79
C GLU A 267 7.58 12.31 15.87
N ILE A 268 7.34 11.01 16.08
CA ILE A 268 6.46 10.51 17.13
C ILE A 268 7.10 10.70 18.52
N GLU A 269 8.39 10.41 18.67
CA GLU A 269 9.11 10.58 19.93
C GLU A 269 9.11 12.05 20.40
N ALA A 270 9.08 13.00 19.47
CA ALA A 270 8.95 14.41 19.77
C ALA A 270 7.56 14.84 20.36
N LEU A 271 6.58 13.94 20.36
CA LEU A 271 5.23 14.18 20.92
C LEU A 271 5.09 13.71 22.37
N ILE A 272 5.99 12.84 22.82
CA ILE A 272 5.98 12.20 24.14
C ILE A 272 7.02 12.88 25.04
#